data_29add7ad8d0b832adac2c4985c7034aa
#
_entry.id   29add7ad8d0b832adac2c4985c7034aa
#
_cell.length_a   1.000
_cell.length_b   1.000
_cell.length_c   1.000
_cell.angle_alpha   90.00
_cell.angle_beta   90.00
_cell.angle_gamma   90.00
#
_symmetry.space_group_name_H-M   'P 1'
#
loop_
_entity.id
_entity.type
_entity.pdbx_description
1 polymer ?
#
loop_
_entity_poly.entity_id
_entity_poly.type
_entity_poly.pdbx_seq_one_letter_code
_entity_poly.pdbx_strand_id
1 'polypeptide(L)'
;MSYTQPLPQNVSLQVFNRDSLIFESSGKWLHPLFELEEFLKTYDGVRDMLCSHDCAVGKAAAVLTIRLGIKKINADLLSENALRYINLHNAHAAESDRVGVEYSHLVPKLMCATENQLEELDDDDYMYFLLRQRAKLVQGVDVSVQDLVHPFVCKKNLSFELKAGSHLMVLGENGSGKTTLLRLICGIEKNYDGKILVGGKSPDSLQKFTVGYIPQFTDAPFFSLSCREVVGLGLDSKAKNKNQLIEKTLCRLSCQHLADRSFSSLSGGEKQKIHLARCLAQNAKLLLLDEPTASLDAENKKMVTDILRSLTLSEIPTIIVVTHDKELATLRGWEKLVLGGIYD
;
A
#
# COMPACT_ATOMS: atom_id res chain seq x y z
N MET A 1 7.49 -29.63 19.33
CA MET A 1 6.55 -29.83 20.45
C MET A 1 5.13 -29.88 19.90
N SER A 2 4.32 -30.81 20.37
CA SER A 2 2.88 -30.82 20.14
C SER A 2 2.28 -29.88 21.19
N TYR A 3 1.73 -28.73 20.76
CA TYR A 3 1.08 -27.80 21.66
C TYR A 3 -0.31 -28.35 21.98
N THR A 4 -0.40 -29.11 23.08
CA THR A 4 -1.64 -29.77 23.49
C THR A 4 -2.41 -29.03 24.60
N GLN A 5 -1.87 -27.88 25.03
CA GLN A 5 -2.49 -27.06 26.07
C GLN A 5 -3.06 -25.79 25.47
N PRO A 6 -4.26 -25.35 25.86
CA PRO A 6 -4.81 -24.07 25.42
C PRO A 6 -3.92 -22.89 25.87
N LEU A 7 -4.04 -21.77 25.19
CA LEU A 7 -3.35 -20.54 25.57
C LEU A 7 -3.65 -20.13 27.01
N PRO A 8 -2.70 -19.49 27.71
CA PRO A 8 -2.94 -18.93 29.04
C PRO A 8 -4.12 -17.95 29.03
N GLN A 9 -4.80 -17.81 30.19
CA GLN A 9 -5.87 -16.82 30.31
C GLN A 9 -5.36 -15.43 29.95
N ASN A 10 -6.14 -14.69 29.12
CA ASN A 10 -5.85 -13.36 28.59
C ASN A 10 -4.73 -13.29 27.53
N VAL A 11 -4.18 -14.40 27.08
CA VAL A 11 -3.26 -14.43 25.93
C VAL A 11 -4.06 -14.83 24.69
N SER A 12 -3.87 -14.12 23.58
CA SER A 12 -4.53 -14.39 22.31
C SER A 12 -3.59 -14.97 21.26
N LEU A 13 -2.29 -14.64 21.35
CA LEU A 13 -1.26 -15.10 20.42
C LEU A 13 0.06 -15.32 21.15
N GLN A 14 0.69 -16.45 20.91
CA GLN A 14 2.09 -16.73 21.24
C GLN A 14 2.84 -17.11 19.97
N VAL A 15 4.09 -16.68 19.86
CA VAL A 15 4.98 -17.09 18.77
C VAL A 15 6.29 -17.62 19.35
N PHE A 16 6.69 -18.77 18.86
CA PHE A 16 7.88 -19.48 19.27
C PHE A 16 8.87 -19.56 18.12
N ASN A 17 10.13 -19.45 18.43
CA ASN A 17 11.21 -19.86 17.56
C ASN A 17 11.80 -21.15 18.12
N ARG A 18 11.53 -22.27 17.47
CA ARG A 18 11.75 -23.62 18.03
C ARG A 18 10.96 -23.78 19.35
N ASP A 19 11.67 -23.89 20.48
CA ASP A 19 11.07 -24.07 21.80
C ASP A 19 11.05 -22.78 22.65
N SER A 20 11.59 -21.69 22.13
CA SER A 20 11.67 -20.40 22.84
C SER A 20 10.51 -19.51 22.49
N LEU A 21 9.75 -19.06 23.48
CA LEU A 21 8.75 -18.01 23.31
C LEU A 21 9.48 -16.70 22.98
N ILE A 22 9.17 -16.12 21.80
CA ILE A 22 9.79 -14.88 21.32
C ILE A 22 8.81 -13.70 21.30
N PHE A 23 7.52 -14.00 21.25
CA PHE A 23 6.48 -12.97 21.20
C PHE A 23 5.19 -13.47 21.85
N GLU A 24 4.52 -12.58 22.58
CA GLU A 24 3.21 -12.83 23.20
C GLU A 24 2.35 -11.57 23.12
N SER A 25 1.07 -11.72 22.84
CA SER A 25 0.09 -10.64 22.84
C SER A 25 -1.23 -11.06 23.43
N SER A 26 -1.89 -10.11 24.11
CA SER A 26 -3.26 -10.23 24.63
C SER A 26 -4.25 -9.35 23.86
N GLY A 27 -3.85 -8.84 22.72
CA GLY A 27 -4.66 -8.01 21.84
C GLY A 27 -5.91 -8.73 21.34
N LYS A 28 -6.85 -7.96 20.81
CA LYS A 28 -8.09 -8.49 20.22
C LYS A 28 -8.04 -8.46 18.71
N TRP A 29 -8.85 -9.31 18.08
CA TRP A 29 -9.01 -9.42 16.65
C TRP A 29 -7.66 -9.75 15.97
N LEU A 30 -7.20 -9.02 14.97
CA LEU A 30 -5.94 -9.24 14.25
C LEU A 30 -4.80 -8.35 14.76
N HIS A 31 -5.03 -7.52 15.77
CA HIS A 31 -3.98 -6.64 16.33
C HIS A 31 -2.73 -7.41 16.77
N PRO A 32 -2.83 -8.58 17.41
CA PRO A 32 -1.65 -9.39 17.77
C PRO A 32 -0.75 -9.74 16.58
N LEU A 33 -1.33 -10.02 15.41
CA LEU A 33 -0.56 -10.34 14.22
C LEU A 33 0.10 -9.11 13.60
N PHE A 34 -0.51 -7.94 13.68
CA PHE A 34 0.13 -6.68 13.28
C PHE A 34 1.22 -6.23 14.26
N GLU A 35 1.04 -6.47 15.56
CA GLU A 35 2.09 -6.26 16.59
C GLU A 35 3.27 -7.20 16.33
N LEU A 36 3.01 -8.45 15.99
CA LEU A 36 4.03 -9.42 15.57
C LEU A 36 4.75 -8.95 14.30
N GLU A 37 4.05 -8.41 13.32
CA GLU A 37 4.67 -7.84 12.11
C GLU A 37 5.70 -6.76 12.46
N GLU A 38 5.36 -5.83 13.34
CA GLU A 38 6.28 -4.78 13.79
C GLU A 38 7.46 -5.35 14.59
N PHE A 39 7.20 -6.30 15.49
CA PHE A 39 8.24 -6.99 16.24
C PHE A 39 9.24 -7.69 15.31
N LEU A 40 8.75 -8.42 14.31
CA LEU A 40 9.60 -9.15 13.37
C LEU A 40 10.49 -8.23 12.52
N LYS A 41 10.17 -6.95 12.32
CA LYS A 41 11.03 -6.01 11.58
C LYS A 41 12.40 -5.82 12.25
N THR A 42 12.44 -5.91 13.57
CA THR A 42 13.66 -5.72 14.39
C THR A 42 14.21 -7.01 14.99
N TYR A 43 13.56 -8.13 14.72
CA TYR A 43 13.97 -9.43 15.25
C TYR A 43 15.14 -10.01 14.44
N ASP A 44 16.29 -10.17 15.10
CA ASP A 44 17.55 -10.64 14.48
C ASP A 44 17.68 -12.17 14.46
N GLY A 45 16.72 -12.91 15.02
CA GLY A 45 16.76 -14.37 15.05
C GLY A 45 16.42 -15.02 13.70
N VAL A 46 16.87 -16.25 13.52
CA VAL A 46 16.52 -17.07 12.33
C VAL A 46 15.02 -17.34 12.33
N ARG A 47 14.35 -17.14 11.19
CA ARG A 47 12.88 -17.20 11.07
C ARG A 47 12.35 -18.53 10.50
N ASP A 48 13.23 -19.46 10.14
CA ASP A 48 12.87 -20.67 9.38
C ASP A 48 12.00 -21.66 10.16
N MET A 49 11.87 -21.48 11.47
CA MET A 49 11.14 -22.40 12.36
C MET A 49 10.17 -21.67 13.29
N LEU A 50 9.59 -20.57 12.82
CA LEU A 50 8.58 -19.85 13.59
C LEU A 50 7.28 -20.65 13.66
N CYS A 51 6.73 -20.75 14.88
CA CYS A 51 5.48 -21.41 15.17
C CYS A 51 4.57 -20.47 15.95
N SER A 52 3.33 -20.31 15.51
CA SER A 52 2.31 -19.55 16.24
C SER A 52 1.36 -20.48 17.01
N HIS A 53 0.85 -20.00 18.13
CA HIS A 53 -0.32 -20.51 18.81
C HIS A 53 -1.32 -19.37 19.00
N ASP A 54 -2.48 -19.50 18.37
CA ASP A 54 -3.53 -18.49 18.33
C ASP A 54 -4.82 -19.06 18.88
N CYS A 55 -5.57 -18.28 19.65
CA CYS A 55 -6.84 -18.69 20.21
C CYS A 55 -7.91 -18.95 19.13
N ALA A 56 -7.87 -18.23 18.00
CA ALA A 56 -8.86 -18.41 16.93
C ALA A 56 -8.30 -17.98 15.57
N VAL A 57 -8.11 -18.94 14.68
CA VAL A 57 -7.58 -18.73 13.33
C VAL A 57 -8.70 -18.80 12.30
N GLY A 58 -9.11 -17.64 11.80
CA GLY A 58 -9.93 -17.49 10.59
C GLY A 58 -9.06 -17.26 9.36
N LYS A 59 -9.68 -17.13 8.16
CA LYS A 59 -8.96 -16.87 6.90
C LYS A 59 -8.05 -15.66 7.00
N ALA A 60 -8.52 -14.58 7.64
CA ALA A 60 -7.72 -13.35 7.83
C ALA A 60 -6.45 -13.59 8.66
N ALA A 61 -6.55 -14.32 9.77
CA ALA A 61 -5.41 -14.68 10.60
C ALA A 61 -4.44 -15.60 9.81
N ALA A 62 -4.96 -16.57 9.07
CA ALA A 62 -4.14 -17.46 8.23
C ALA A 62 -3.35 -16.68 7.17
N VAL A 63 -3.99 -15.72 6.46
CA VAL A 63 -3.33 -14.83 5.47
C VAL A 63 -2.17 -14.07 6.13
N LEU A 64 -2.40 -13.43 7.26
CA LEU A 64 -1.36 -12.66 7.96
C LEU A 64 -0.24 -13.57 8.47
N THR A 65 -0.57 -14.69 9.09
CA THR A 65 0.40 -15.62 9.68
C THR A 65 1.33 -16.22 8.61
N ILE A 66 0.79 -16.65 7.48
CA ILE A 66 1.57 -17.14 6.34
C ILE A 66 2.48 -16.04 5.79
N ARG A 67 1.96 -14.83 5.61
CA ARG A 67 2.72 -13.67 5.13
C ARG A 67 3.88 -13.28 6.05
N LEU A 68 3.74 -13.49 7.36
CA LEU A 68 4.79 -13.26 8.36
C LEU A 68 5.88 -14.35 8.36
N GLY A 69 5.73 -15.39 7.54
CA GLY A 69 6.71 -16.47 7.41
C GLY A 69 6.61 -17.53 8.51
N ILE A 70 5.49 -17.60 9.20
CA ILE A 70 5.22 -18.65 10.19
C ILE A 70 5.10 -19.99 9.48
N LYS A 71 5.83 -21.00 9.94
CA LYS A 71 5.89 -22.34 9.32
C LYS A 71 4.95 -23.35 9.98
N LYS A 72 4.50 -23.09 11.18
CA LYS A 72 3.52 -23.94 11.88
C LYS A 72 2.50 -23.07 12.60
N ILE A 73 1.23 -23.36 12.40
CA ILE A 73 0.09 -22.71 13.04
C ILE A 73 -0.55 -23.71 14.00
N ASN A 74 -0.61 -23.36 15.28
CA ASN A 74 -1.46 -24.06 16.24
C ASN A 74 -2.63 -23.14 16.58
N ALA A 75 -3.85 -23.69 16.61
CA ALA A 75 -5.06 -22.94 16.87
C ALA A 75 -5.94 -23.66 17.89
N ASP A 76 -6.42 -22.93 18.89
CA ASP A 76 -7.47 -23.50 19.76
C ASP A 76 -8.76 -23.68 18.96
N LEU A 77 -9.08 -22.71 18.11
CA LEU A 77 -10.21 -22.72 17.19
C LEU A 77 -9.77 -22.40 15.77
N LEU A 78 -10.08 -23.27 14.79
CA LEU A 78 -9.77 -23.06 13.37
C LEU A 78 -11.05 -23.01 12.55
N SER A 79 -11.18 -22.08 11.58
CA SER A 79 -12.28 -22.12 10.62
C SER A 79 -11.96 -23.00 9.41
N GLU A 80 -12.99 -23.60 8.80
CA GLU A 80 -12.85 -24.34 7.54
C GLU A 80 -12.32 -23.44 6.41
N ASN A 81 -12.69 -22.15 6.41
CA ASN A 81 -12.18 -21.18 5.46
C ASN A 81 -10.65 -20.96 5.61
N ALA A 82 -10.16 -20.91 6.85
CA ALA A 82 -8.73 -20.85 7.12
C ALA A 82 -8.00 -22.11 6.68
N LEU A 83 -8.55 -23.28 7.02
CA LEU A 83 -7.98 -24.56 6.64
C LEU A 83 -7.93 -24.73 5.11
N ARG A 84 -9.00 -24.35 4.40
CA ARG A 84 -9.05 -24.37 2.94
C ARG A 84 -7.97 -23.45 2.34
N TYR A 85 -7.82 -22.24 2.86
CA TYR A 85 -6.81 -21.29 2.41
C TYR A 85 -5.39 -21.82 2.63
N ILE A 86 -5.07 -22.38 3.81
CA ILE A 86 -3.76 -22.98 4.11
C ILE A 86 -3.47 -24.15 3.16
N ASN A 87 -4.44 -25.01 2.92
CA ASN A 87 -4.29 -26.13 1.99
C ASN A 87 -4.05 -25.68 0.55
N LEU A 88 -4.75 -24.62 0.10
CA LEU A 88 -4.55 -24.03 -1.23
C LEU A 88 -3.15 -23.40 -1.34
N HIS A 89 -2.69 -22.67 -0.34
CA HIS A 89 -1.33 -22.17 -0.26
C HIS A 89 -0.30 -23.30 -0.39
N ASN A 90 -0.45 -24.36 0.41
CA ASN A 90 0.46 -25.51 0.43
C ASN A 90 0.50 -26.28 -0.88
N ALA A 91 -0.60 -26.28 -1.66
CA ALA A 91 -0.66 -26.92 -2.97
C ALA A 91 0.21 -26.22 -4.02
N HIS A 92 0.46 -24.92 -3.87
CA HIS A 92 1.25 -24.10 -4.81
C HIS A 92 2.64 -23.71 -4.25
N ALA A 93 2.85 -23.87 -2.94
CA ALA A 93 4.10 -23.50 -2.29
C ALA A 93 5.20 -24.56 -2.50
N ALA A 94 6.46 -24.10 -2.58
CA ALA A 94 7.62 -24.97 -2.48
C ALA A 94 7.61 -25.73 -1.14
N GLU A 95 8.27 -26.88 -1.06
CA GLU A 95 8.28 -27.70 0.17
C GLU A 95 8.77 -26.94 1.41
N SER A 96 9.77 -26.06 1.24
CA SER A 96 10.31 -25.18 2.27
C SER A 96 9.31 -24.11 2.77
N ASP A 97 8.28 -23.81 1.97
CA ASP A 97 7.33 -22.73 2.23
C ASP A 97 5.97 -23.23 2.70
N ARG A 98 5.79 -24.54 2.75
CA ARG A 98 4.57 -25.15 3.27
C ARG A 98 4.40 -24.85 4.76
N VAL A 99 3.15 -24.69 5.15
CA VAL A 99 2.75 -24.34 6.51
C VAL A 99 1.99 -25.53 7.13
N GLY A 100 2.52 -26.04 8.24
CA GLY A 100 1.82 -27.04 9.07
C GLY A 100 0.70 -26.38 9.86
N VAL A 101 -0.42 -27.11 10.07
CA VAL A 101 -1.52 -26.63 10.91
C VAL A 101 -1.96 -27.73 11.86
N GLU A 102 -2.10 -27.39 13.14
CA GLU A 102 -2.69 -28.21 14.19
C GLU A 102 -3.78 -27.39 14.89
N TYR A 103 -4.87 -28.04 15.31
CA TYR A 103 -5.99 -27.34 15.93
C TYR A 103 -6.74 -28.23 16.92
N SER A 104 -7.34 -27.60 17.94
CA SER A 104 -8.17 -28.30 18.92
C SER A 104 -9.60 -28.48 18.41
N HIS A 105 -10.18 -27.44 17.82
CA HIS A 105 -11.56 -27.46 17.32
C HIS A 105 -11.64 -26.84 15.92
N LEU A 106 -12.36 -27.53 15.03
CA LEU A 106 -12.68 -27.02 13.70
C LEU A 106 -14.14 -26.54 13.69
N VAL A 107 -14.36 -25.33 13.14
CA VAL A 107 -15.70 -24.75 12.98
C VAL A 107 -15.93 -24.35 11.52
N PRO A 108 -17.16 -24.40 11.02
CA PRO A 108 -17.44 -24.04 9.64
C PRO A 108 -16.97 -22.61 9.30
N LYS A 109 -17.18 -21.66 10.24
CA LYS A 109 -16.84 -20.26 10.04
C LYS A 109 -16.71 -19.53 11.37
N LEU A 110 -15.79 -18.56 11.47
CA LEU A 110 -15.77 -17.64 12.60
C LEU A 110 -16.86 -16.58 12.41
N MET A 111 -17.57 -16.27 13.49
CA MET A 111 -18.66 -15.28 13.50
C MET A 111 -18.09 -13.85 13.52
N CYS A 112 -17.39 -13.45 12.46
CA CYS A 112 -16.85 -12.10 12.36
C CYS A 112 -16.99 -11.53 10.95
N ALA A 113 -17.17 -10.19 10.88
CA ALA A 113 -17.34 -9.49 9.62
C ALA A 113 -16.10 -9.58 8.69
N THR A 114 -14.91 -9.80 9.26
CA THR A 114 -13.66 -9.95 8.51
C THR A 114 -13.64 -11.28 7.76
N GLU A 115 -14.06 -12.36 8.40
CA GLU A 115 -14.18 -13.68 7.77
C GLU A 115 -15.14 -13.62 6.57
N ASN A 116 -16.28 -12.93 6.71
CA ASN A 116 -17.25 -12.75 5.63
C ASN A 116 -16.67 -11.97 4.46
N GLN A 117 -15.90 -10.92 4.73
CA GLN A 117 -15.33 -10.05 3.70
C GLN A 117 -14.27 -10.78 2.86
N LEU A 118 -13.52 -11.72 3.44
CA LEU A 118 -12.44 -12.43 2.75
C LEU A 118 -12.87 -13.76 2.14
N GLU A 119 -14.09 -14.22 2.38
CA GLU A 119 -14.53 -15.58 2.07
C GLU A 119 -14.23 -15.99 0.62
N GLU A 120 -14.59 -15.16 -0.35
CA GLU A 120 -14.43 -15.42 -1.79
C GLU A 120 -13.17 -14.81 -2.41
N LEU A 121 -12.33 -14.13 -1.61
CA LEU A 121 -11.11 -13.51 -2.11
C LEU A 121 -9.97 -14.52 -2.14
N ASP A 122 -9.17 -14.49 -3.20
CA ASP A 122 -8.01 -15.36 -3.45
C ASP A 122 -6.70 -14.60 -3.69
N ASP A 123 -6.73 -13.27 -3.70
CA ASP A 123 -5.56 -12.41 -3.89
C ASP A 123 -4.98 -12.00 -2.53
N ASP A 124 -3.84 -12.57 -2.17
CA ASP A 124 -3.18 -12.38 -0.87
C ASP A 124 -2.82 -10.92 -0.60
N ASP A 125 -2.37 -10.22 -1.63
CA ASP A 125 -1.97 -8.82 -1.50
C ASP A 125 -3.19 -7.93 -1.29
N TYR A 126 -4.28 -8.20 -2.00
CA TYR A 126 -5.53 -7.48 -1.82
C TYR A 126 -6.18 -7.77 -0.46
N MET A 127 -6.17 -9.03 -0.01
CA MET A 127 -6.64 -9.39 1.33
C MET A 127 -5.84 -8.67 2.42
N TYR A 128 -4.51 -8.68 2.33
CA TYR A 128 -3.64 -7.96 3.27
C TYR A 128 -3.93 -6.46 3.30
N PHE A 129 -4.11 -5.83 2.14
CA PHE A 129 -4.49 -4.42 2.04
C PHE A 129 -5.81 -4.13 2.79
N LEU A 130 -6.86 -4.93 2.55
CA LEU A 130 -8.14 -4.79 3.23
C LEU A 130 -8.02 -4.93 4.76
N LEU A 131 -7.19 -5.87 5.21
CA LEU A 131 -6.94 -6.10 6.64
C LEU A 131 -6.25 -4.91 7.30
N ARG A 132 -5.23 -4.32 6.65
CA ARG A 132 -4.56 -3.11 7.14
C ARG A 132 -5.48 -1.89 7.14
N GLN A 133 -6.29 -1.73 6.11
CA GLN A 133 -7.28 -0.66 6.05
C GLN A 133 -8.30 -0.77 7.20
N ARG A 134 -8.80 -1.98 7.45
CA ARG A 134 -9.72 -2.25 8.56
C ARG A 134 -9.08 -2.05 9.94
N ALA A 135 -7.81 -2.39 10.09
CA ALA A 135 -7.02 -2.13 11.29
C ALA A 135 -6.66 -0.64 11.49
N LYS A 136 -7.01 0.22 10.53
CA LYS A 136 -6.60 1.63 10.48
C LYS A 136 -5.08 1.83 10.49
N LEU A 137 -4.35 0.87 9.94
CA LEU A 137 -2.90 0.88 9.79
C LEU A 137 -2.49 1.41 8.41
N VAL A 138 -3.12 2.48 7.99
CA VAL A 138 -2.87 3.16 6.72
C VAL A 138 -2.31 4.55 6.99
N GLN A 139 -1.37 4.99 6.16
CA GLN A 139 -0.75 6.31 6.29
C GLN A 139 -1.47 7.38 5.46
N GLY A 140 -2.37 6.95 4.58
CA GLY A 140 -3.12 7.81 3.69
C GLY A 140 -4.08 8.78 4.39
N VAL A 141 -4.68 9.64 3.59
CA VAL A 141 -5.73 10.59 3.99
C VAL A 141 -6.95 10.42 3.11
N ASP A 142 -8.13 10.73 3.65
CA ASP A 142 -9.37 10.77 2.86
C ASP A 142 -9.30 11.89 1.82
N VAL A 143 -9.87 11.65 0.64
CA VAL A 143 -10.10 12.66 -0.38
C VAL A 143 -11.59 12.71 -0.67
N SER A 144 -12.20 13.88 -0.55
CA SER A 144 -13.61 14.12 -0.85
C SER A 144 -13.73 15.23 -1.88
N VAL A 145 -14.42 14.94 -2.96
CA VAL A 145 -14.78 15.89 -4.01
C VAL A 145 -16.31 15.94 -4.05
N GLN A 146 -16.89 17.13 -3.88
CA GLN A 146 -18.33 17.34 -3.79
C GLN A 146 -18.74 18.43 -4.78
N ASP A 147 -19.64 18.07 -5.67
CA ASP A 147 -20.25 18.95 -6.66
C ASP A 147 -19.24 19.82 -7.44
N LEU A 148 -18.10 19.23 -7.75
CA LEU A 148 -17.05 19.90 -8.49
C LEU A 148 -17.53 20.21 -9.91
N VAL A 149 -17.47 21.49 -10.27
CA VAL A 149 -17.68 21.99 -11.62
C VAL A 149 -16.45 22.74 -12.08
N HIS A 150 -15.91 22.35 -13.23
CA HIS A 150 -14.76 23.00 -13.83
C HIS A 150 -14.79 22.85 -15.36
N PRO A 151 -14.50 23.91 -16.13
CA PRO A 151 -14.65 23.90 -17.60
C PRO A 151 -13.90 22.76 -18.31
N PHE A 152 -12.77 22.34 -17.76
CA PHE A 152 -11.90 21.33 -18.36
C PHE A 152 -11.97 19.95 -17.69
N VAL A 153 -12.65 19.79 -16.56
CA VAL A 153 -12.79 18.49 -15.86
C VAL A 153 -14.15 17.88 -16.09
N CYS A 154 -15.20 18.65 -15.82
CA CYS A 154 -16.56 18.20 -15.97
C CYS A 154 -17.49 19.42 -16.10
N LYS A 155 -18.43 19.35 -17.04
CA LYS A 155 -19.50 20.34 -17.19
C LYS A 155 -20.71 20.05 -16.29
N LYS A 156 -20.77 18.84 -15.73
CA LYS A 156 -21.75 18.39 -14.74
C LYS A 156 -21.03 18.18 -13.42
N ASN A 157 -21.77 18.23 -12.31
CA ASN A 157 -21.21 18.02 -10.98
C ASN A 157 -20.47 16.68 -10.88
N LEU A 158 -19.21 16.73 -10.47
CA LEU A 158 -18.41 15.54 -10.16
C LEU A 158 -18.32 15.40 -8.65
N SER A 159 -18.73 14.25 -8.15
CA SER A 159 -18.60 13.92 -6.72
C SER A 159 -18.04 12.52 -6.55
N PHE A 160 -17.06 12.36 -5.68
CA PHE A 160 -16.54 11.07 -5.24
C PHE A 160 -15.88 11.18 -3.86
N GLU A 161 -15.78 10.07 -3.17
CA GLU A 161 -15.06 9.94 -1.91
C GLU A 161 -14.03 8.80 -2.01
N LEU A 162 -12.81 9.07 -1.57
CA LEU A 162 -11.75 8.09 -1.49
C LEU A 162 -11.27 8.01 -0.04
N LYS A 163 -11.38 6.83 0.56
CA LYS A 163 -10.96 6.62 1.95
C LYS A 163 -9.45 6.58 2.09
N ALA A 164 -8.96 6.91 3.28
CA ALA A 164 -7.54 6.83 3.61
C ALA A 164 -6.97 5.45 3.24
N GLY A 165 -5.86 5.45 2.51
CA GLY A 165 -5.21 4.24 2.01
C GLY A 165 -5.88 3.58 0.81
N SER A 166 -6.99 4.12 0.28
CA SER A 166 -7.59 3.62 -0.96
C SER A 166 -6.86 4.14 -2.20
N HIS A 167 -7.08 3.47 -3.32
CA HIS A 167 -6.42 3.75 -4.58
C HIS A 167 -7.46 4.00 -5.68
N LEU A 168 -7.28 5.09 -6.43
CA LEU A 168 -8.19 5.51 -7.50
C LEU A 168 -7.44 5.63 -8.82
N MET A 169 -7.98 5.00 -9.85
CA MET A 169 -7.60 5.25 -11.25
C MET A 169 -8.59 6.19 -11.91
N VAL A 170 -8.06 7.29 -12.40
CA VAL A 170 -8.82 8.24 -13.22
C VAL A 170 -8.53 7.94 -14.69
N LEU A 171 -9.53 7.45 -15.37
CA LEU A 171 -9.48 7.04 -16.77
C LEU A 171 -10.18 8.09 -17.64
N GLY A 172 -9.87 8.15 -18.92
CA GLY A 172 -10.51 9.04 -19.87
C GLY A 172 -9.62 9.39 -21.05
N GLU A 173 -10.19 9.96 -22.09
CA GLU A 173 -9.47 10.39 -23.29
C GLU A 173 -8.54 11.57 -23.02
N ASN A 174 -7.63 11.84 -23.97
CA ASN A 174 -6.78 13.02 -23.91
C ASN A 174 -7.66 14.28 -23.91
N GLY A 175 -7.35 15.23 -23.04
CA GLY A 175 -8.15 16.45 -22.90
C GLY A 175 -9.39 16.32 -22.01
N SER A 176 -9.68 15.15 -21.42
CA SER A 176 -10.85 14.97 -20.52
C SER A 176 -10.71 15.62 -19.14
N GLY A 177 -9.59 16.33 -18.87
CA GLY A 177 -9.38 17.07 -17.62
C GLY A 177 -8.73 16.30 -16.49
N LYS A 178 -8.19 15.10 -16.74
CA LYS A 178 -7.53 14.25 -15.72
C LYS A 178 -6.41 14.98 -14.98
N THR A 179 -5.47 15.57 -15.71
CA THR A 179 -4.37 16.38 -15.14
C THR A 179 -4.91 17.57 -14.34
N THR A 180 -5.96 18.23 -14.85
CA THR A 180 -6.58 19.36 -14.16
C THR A 180 -7.19 18.92 -12.84
N LEU A 181 -7.87 17.76 -12.80
CA LEU A 181 -8.41 17.21 -11.55
C LEU A 181 -7.29 16.98 -10.51
N LEU A 182 -6.14 16.41 -10.91
CA LEU A 182 -5.01 16.25 -9.98
C LEU A 182 -4.49 17.60 -9.50
N ARG A 183 -4.39 18.61 -10.38
CA ARG A 183 -3.94 19.96 -10.03
C ARG A 183 -4.89 20.67 -9.07
N LEU A 184 -6.20 20.46 -9.20
CA LEU A 184 -7.21 20.94 -8.26
C LEU A 184 -7.03 20.28 -6.87
N ILE A 185 -6.89 18.95 -6.83
CA ILE A 185 -6.74 18.20 -5.57
C ILE A 185 -5.46 18.59 -4.83
N CYS A 186 -4.36 18.89 -5.54
CA CYS A 186 -3.12 19.33 -4.89
C CYS A 186 -3.00 20.86 -4.67
N GLY A 187 -4.04 21.64 -5.04
CA GLY A 187 -4.09 23.07 -4.82
C GLY A 187 -3.23 23.94 -5.77
N ILE A 188 -2.74 23.37 -6.88
CA ILE A 188 -2.05 24.12 -7.93
C ILE A 188 -3.06 24.95 -8.73
N GLU A 189 -4.20 24.36 -9.09
CA GLU A 189 -5.33 25.02 -9.72
C GLU A 189 -6.37 25.36 -8.65
N LYS A 190 -6.96 26.56 -8.72
CA LYS A 190 -7.82 27.10 -7.64
C LYS A 190 -9.22 27.54 -8.12
N ASN A 191 -9.39 27.67 -9.43
CA ASN A 191 -10.65 28.17 -9.99
C ASN A 191 -11.62 27.02 -10.24
N TYR A 192 -12.50 26.73 -9.29
CA TYR A 192 -13.55 25.72 -9.41
C TYR A 192 -14.74 26.04 -8.52
N ASP A 193 -15.91 25.53 -8.89
CA ASP A 193 -17.09 25.51 -8.03
C ASP A 193 -17.20 24.15 -7.35
N GLY A 194 -17.81 24.10 -6.18
CA GLY A 194 -17.93 22.90 -5.38
C GLY A 194 -16.92 22.85 -4.23
N LYS A 195 -16.60 21.66 -3.75
CA LYS A 195 -15.74 21.47 -2.57
C LYS A 195 -14.77 20.33 -2.76
N ILE A 196 -13.49 20.56 -2.48
CA ILE A 196 -12.45 19.55 -2.43
C ILE A 196 -11.84 19.54 -1.02
N LEU A 197 -11.73 18.36 -0.42
CA LEU A 197 -11.09 18.15 0.87
C LEU A 197 -10.08 17.02 0.79
N VAL A 198 -8.92 17.23 1.38
CA VAL A 198 -7.84 16.26 1.55
C VAL A 198 -7.51 16.16 3.04
N GLY A 199 -7.80 15.01 3.65
CA GLY A 199 -7.69 14.86 5.10
C GLY A 199 -8.54 15.86 5.88
N GLY A 200 -9.74 16.20 5.37
CA GLY A 200 -10.66 17.16 5.95
C GLY A 200 -10.29 18.64 5.75
N LYS A 201 -9.22 18.95 5.02
CA LYS A 201 -8.74 20.32 4.75
C LYS A 201 -8.87 20.66 3.27
N SER A 202 -9.10 21.96 2.99
CA SER A 202 -9.07 22.42 1.59
C SER A 202 -7.64 22.34 1.02
N PRO A 203 -7.47 22.17 -0.30
CA PRO A 203 -6.15 22.09 -0.92
C PRO A 203 -5.23 23.26 -0.58
N ASP A 204 -5.76 24.47 -0.46
CA ASP A 204 -5.00 25.70 -0.09
C ASP A 204 -4.43 25.68 1.34
N SER A 205 -5.03 24.90 2.23
CA SER A 205 -4.65 24.82 3.66
C SER A 205 -3.84 23.57 4.00
N LEU A 206 -3.39 22.82 3.00
CA LEU A 206 -2.60 21.61 3.21
C LEU A 206 -1.22 21.95 3.80
N GLN A 207 -0.80 21.13 4.74
CA GLN A 207 0.57 21.19 5.23
C GLN A 207 1.55 20.77 4.13
N LYS A 208 2.73 21.37 4.13
CA LYS A 208 3.82 20.94 3.26
C LYS A 208 4.02 19.42 3.38
N PHE A 209 4.34 18.81 2.27
CA PHE A 209 4.61 17.37 2.19
C PHE A 209 3.41 16.43 2.41
N THR A 210 2.17 16.95 2.59
CA THR A 210 0.98 16.08 2.64
C THR A 210 0.73 15.39 1.32
N VAL A 211 0.92 16.11 0.19
CA VAL A 211 0.69 15.63 -1.17
C VAL A 211 2.00 15.50 -1.92
N GLY A 212 2.27 14.33 -2.49
CA GLY A 212 3.31 14.08 -3.47
C GLY A 212 2.70 14.08 -4.88
N TYR A 213 3.09 15.02 -5.72
CA TYR A 213 2.62 15.10 -7.10
C TYR A 213 3.72 14.81 -8.09
N ILE A 214 3.46 13.90 -9.02
CA ILE A 214 4.32 13.53 -10.13
C ILE A 214 3.59 13.90 -11.43
N PRO A 215 3.99 14.98 -12.12
CA PRO A 215 3.38 15.39 -13.38
C PRO A 215 3.81 14.49 -14.54
N GLN A 216 3.03 14.48 -15.61
CA GLN A 216 3.30 13.70 -16.83
C GLN A 216 4.62 14.07 -17.50
N PHE A 217 4.94 15.36 -17.58
CA PHE A 217 6.18 15.86 -18.14
C PHE A 217 6.90 16.73 -17.11
N THR A 218 8.15 16.46 -16.93
CA THR A 218 9.04 17.26 -16.10
C THR A 218 10.17 17.85 -16.94
N ASP A 219 9.84 18.85 -17.73
CA ASP A 219 10.84 19.84 -18.18
C ASP A 219 11.17 20.79 -17.02
N ALA A 220 11.29 20.20 -15.84
CA ALA A 220 11.53 20.97 -14.64
C ALA A 220 12.98 21.49 -14.61
N PRO A 221 13.21 22.65 -13.98
CA PRO A 221 14.52 23.30 -13.92
C PRO A 221 15.52 22.59 -13.01
N PHE A 222 15.54 21.27 -13.03
CA PHE A 222 16.51 20.44 -12.29
C PHE A 222 17.80 20.20 -13.05
N PHE A 223 18.08 21.01 -14.05
CA PHE A 223 19.19 20.80 -15.00
C PHE A 223 20.56 20.67 -14.35
N SER A 224 20.77 21.27 -13.19
CA SER A 224 22.05 21.24 -12.47
C SER A 224 22.05 20.36 -11.22
N LEU A 225 20.91 19.75 -10.85
CA LEU A 225 20.83 18.96 -9.62
C LEU A 225 21.22 17.49 -9.88
N SER A 226 21.92 16.90 -8.94
CA SER A 226 22.10 15.47 -8.85
C SER A 226 20.78 14.79 -8.45
N CYS A 227 20.65 13.48 -8.71
CA CYS A 227 19.47 12.71 -8.31
C CYS A 227 19.28 12.73 -6.80
N ARG A 228 20.37 12.68 -6.03
CA ARG A 228 20.37 12.82 -4.56
C ARG A 228 19.72 14.14 -4.12
N GLU A 229 20.10 15.24 -4.75
CA GLU A 229 19.53 16.56 -4.45
C GLU A 229 18.06 16.62 -4.82
N VAL A 230 17.65 16.07 -5.97
CA VAL A 230 16.23 16.00 -6.37
C VAL A 230 15.40 15.21 -5.36
N VAL A 231 15.89 14.06 -4.89
CA VAL A 231 15.22 13.29 -3.83
C VAL A 231 15.16 14.10 -2.54
N GLY A 232 16.25 14.82 -2.21
CA GLY A 232 16.35 15.69 -1.04
C GLY A 232 15.33 16.82 -1.00
N LEU A 233 14.83 17.29 -2.18
CA LEU A 233 13.75 18.29 -2.24
C LEU A 233 12.43 17.77 -1.63
N GLY A 234 12.25 16.44 -1.54
CA GLY A 234 11.12 15.83 -0.84
C GLY A 234 11.20 15.90 0.68
N LEU A 235 12.35 16.27 1.24
CA LEU A 235 12.56 16.29 2.69
C LEU A 235 12.43 17.69 3.27
N ASP A 236 11.89 17.77 4.50
CA ASP A 236 11.92 19.03 5.25
C ASP A 236 13.37 19.51 5.43
N SER A 237 13.57 20.83 5.32
CA SER A 237 14.88 21.45 5.54
C SER A 237 15.45 21.14 6.93
N LYS A 238 14.59 20.92 7.91
CA LYS A 238 14.94 20.59 9.31
C LYS A 238 15.02 19.08 9.59
N ALA A 239 14.79 18.22 8.60
CA ALA A 239 14.84 16.77 8.81
C ALA A 239 16.22 16.35 9.32
N LYS A 240 16.23 15.58 10.41
CA LYS A 240 17.45 14.92 10.90
C LYS A 240 17.75 13.72 9.97
N ASN A 241 19.04 13.43 9.76
CA ASN A 241 19.50 12.27 8.97
C ASN A 241 19.07 12.26 7.49
N LYS A 242 19.00 13.43 6.83
CA LYS A 242 18.59 13.56 5.43
C LYS A 242 19.30 12.58 4.49
N ASN A 243 20.63 12.48 4.58
CA ASN A 243 21.40 11.59 3.72
C ASN A 243 20.97 10.13 3.89
N GLN A 244 20.73 9.69 5.12
CA GLN A 244 20.28 8.32 5.40
C GLN A 244 18.88 8.06 4.83
N LEU A 245 17.96 9.04 4.92
CA LEU A 245 16.62 8.93 4.33
C LEU A 245 16.68 8.88 2.81
N ILE A 246 17.52 9.68 2.17
CA ILE A 246 17.75 9.67 0.72
C ILE A 246 18.29 8.32 0.29
N GLU A 247 19.35 7.82 0.95
CA GLU A 247 19.94 6.52 0.63
C GLU A 247 18.95 5.38 0.78
N LYS A 248 18.21 5.34 1.89
CA LYS A 248 17.16 4.34 2.13
C LYS A 248 16.12 4.37 1.00
N THR A 249 15.72 5.55 0.56
CA THR A 249 14.69 5.69 -0.48
C THR A 249 15.21 5.28 -1.85
N LEU A 250 16.44 5.69 -2.21
CA LEU A 250 17.09 5.27 -3.45
C LEU A 250 17.31 3.75 -3.48
N CYS A 251 17.72 3.16 -2.35
CA CYS A 251 17.86 1.71 -2.19
C CYS A 251 16.54 0.98 -2.46
N ARG A 252 15.46 1.46 -1.88
CA ARG A 252 14.12 0.89 -2.06
C ARG A 252 13.68 0.82 -3.52
N LEU A 253 14.08 1.79 -4.33
CA LEU A 253 13.76 1.86 -5.76
C LEU A 253 14.88 1.33 -6.67
N SER A 254 15.92 0.72 -6.08
CA SER A 254 17.10 0.21 -6.80
C SER A 254 17.78 1.28 -7.65
N CYS A 255 17.85 2.53 -7.15
CA CYS A 255 18.36 3.71 -7.84
C CYS A 255 19.65 4.26 -7.23
N GLN A 256 20.34 3.55 -6.33
CA GLN A 256 21.57 4.04 -5.67
C GLN A 256 22.65 4.44 -6.66
N HIS A 257 22.78 3.69 -7.76
CA HIS A 257 23.74 3.93 -8.82
C HIS A 257 23.50 5.24 -9.60
N LEU A 258 22.32 5.84 -9.44
CA LEU A 258 21.97 7.13 -10.06
C LEU A 258 22.22 8.32 -9.13
N ALA A 259 22.50 8.10 -7.83
CA ALA A 259 22.50 9.14 -6.80
C ALA A 259 23.26 10.41 -7.18
N ASP A 260 24.46 10.25 -7.70
CA ASP A 260 25.37 11.37 -8.00
C ASP A 260 25.35 11.78 -9.49
N ARG A 261 24.51 11.15 -10.32
CA ARG A 261 24.30 11.55 -11.72
C ARG A 261 23.43 12.80 -11.78
N SER A 262 23.69 13.63 -12.79
CA SER A 262 22.81 14.78 -13.09
C SER A 262 21.42 14.27 -13.49
N PHE A 263 20.37 14.82 -12.90
CA PHE A 263 18.98 14.46 -13.21
C PHE A 263 18.66 14.68 -14.70
N SER A 264 19.23 15.72 -15.32
CA SER A 264 19.01 16.01 -16.73
C SER A 264 19.54 14.93 -17.68
N SER A 265 20.58 14.18 -17.27
CA SER A 265 21.21 13.12 -18.06
C SER A 265 20.47 11.78 -18.02
N LEU A 266 19.39 11.68 -17.24
CA LEU A 266 18.64 10.45 -17.06
C LEU A 266 17.68 10.17 -18.22
N SER A 267 17.45 8.88 -18.49
CA SER A 267 16.34 8.41 -19.33
C SER A 267 14.98 8.73 -18.70
N GLY A 268 13.90 8.68 -19.47
CA GLY A 268 12.53 8.92 -18.97
C GLY A 268 12.17 8.03 -17.79
N GLY A 269 12.47 6.74 -17.87
CA GLY A 269 12.21 5.78 -16.78
C GLY A 269 13.03 6.05 -15.52
N GLU A 270 14.32 6.38 -15.67
CA GLU A 270 15.17 6.78 -14.53
C GLU A 270 14.66 8.07 -13.88
N LYS A 271 14.24 9.08 -14.67
CA LYS A 271 13.61 10.30 -14.13
C LYS A 271 12.37 9.98 -13.32
N GLN A 272 11.52 9.08 -13.83
CA GLN A 272 10.31 8.66 -13.12
C GLN A 272 10.62 7.99 -11.78
N LYS A 273 11.64 7.12 -11.73
CA LYS A 273 12.14 6.52 -10.48
C LYS A 273 12.57 7.58 -9.47
N ILE A 274 13.33 8.57 -9.90
CA ILE A 274 13.82 9.66 -9.02
C ILE A 274 12.65 10.52 -8.51
N HIS A 275 11.63 10.79 -9.34
CA HIS A 275 10.44 11.50 -8.89
C HIS A 275 9.63 10.69 -7.87
N LEU A 276 9.48 9.38 -8.08
CA LEU A 276 8.88 8.49 -7.08
C LEU A 276 9.72 8.49 -5.79
N ALA A 277 11.05 8.40 -5.89
CA ALA A 277 11.95 8.49 -4.74
C ALA A 277 11.74 9.80 -3.96
N ARG A 278 11.61 10.93 -4.64
CA ARG A 278 11.33 12.22 -4.01
C ARG A 278 10.01 12.19 -3.23
N CYS A 279 8.94 11.67 -3.82
CA CYS A 279 7.63 11.56 -3.16
C CYS A 279 7.64 10.59 -1.98
N LEU A 280 8.40 9.49 -2.08
CA LEU A 280 8.56 8.54 -0.96
C LEU A 280 9.40 9.13 0.17
N ALA A 281 10.49 9.84 -0.14
CA ALA A 281 11.30 10.55 0.85
C ALA A 281 10.46 11.58 1.62
N GLN A 282 9.50 12.20 0.95
CA GLN A 282 8.53 13.14 1.54
C GLN A 282 7.58 12.47 2.54
N ASN A 283 7.42 11.14 2.49
CA ASN A 283 6.41 10.40 3.25
C ASN A 283 5.00 10.97 3.05
N ALA A 284 4.68 11.28 1.79
CA ALA A 284 3.41 11.89 1.41
C ALA A 284 2.24 10.97 1.76
N LYS A 285 1.19 11.55 2.32
CA LYS A 285 -0.03 10.83 2.69
C LYS A 285 -0.97 10.63 1.49
N LEU A 286 -0.87 11.49 0.49
CA LEU A 286 -1.57 11.39 -0.78
C LEU A 286 -0.56 11.46 -1.92
N LEU A 287 -0.56 10.45 -2.79
CA LEU A 287 0.25 10.41 -4.01
C LEU A 287 -0.65 10.66 -5.22
N LEU A 288 -0.30 11.65 -6.01
CA LEU A 288 -0.96 11.99 -7.27
C LEU A 288 0.01 11.75 -8.42
N LEU A 289 -0.31 10.82 -9.30
CA LEU A 289 0.54 10.43 -10.42
C LEU A 289 -0.19 10.70 -11.74
N ASP A 290 0.40 11.53 -12.55
CA ASP A 290 -0.15 11.92 -13.86
C ASP A 290 0.59 11.17 -14.96
N GLU A 291 -0.06 10.16 -15.55
CA GLU A 291 0.45 9.30 -16.62
C GLU A 291 1.84 8.69 -16.28
N PRO A 292 2.01 7.99 -15.14
CA PRO A 292 3.33 7.56 -14.65
C PRO A 292 4.03 6.54 -15.55
N THR A 293 3.33 5.93 -16.50
CA THR A 293 3.87 4.96 -17.45
C THR A 293 3.94 5.48 -18.89
N ALA A 294 3.50 6.73 -19.14
CA ALA A 294 3.55 7.31 -20.46
C ALA A 294 5.01 7.39 -20.98
N SER A 295 5.22 7.03 -22.22
CA SER A 295 6.53 7.08 -22.88
C SER A 295 7.62 6.17 -22.27
N LEU A 296 7.23 5.21 -21.42
CA LEU A 296 8.13 4.19 -20.88
C LEU A 296 8.10 2.92 -21.74
N ASP A 297 9.24 2.25 -21.84
CA ASP A 297 9.33 0.89 -22.39
C ASP A 297 8.67 -0.12 -21.44
N ALA A 298 8.51 -1.37 -21.91
CA ALA A 298 7.81 -2.43 -21.17
C ALA A 298 8.47 -2.74 -19.81
N GLU A 299 9.80 -2.72 -19.73
CA GLU A 299 10.53 -3.01 -18.49
C GLU A 299 10.29 -1.91 -17.44
N ASN A 300 10.42 -0.65 -17.84
CA ASN A 300 10.18 0.48 -16.95
C ASN A 300 8.70 0.61 -16.55
N LYS A 301 7.74 0.27 -17.43
CA LYS A 301 6.31 0.19 -17.10
C LYS A 301 6.05 -0.84 -16.01
N LYS A 302 6.57 -2.07 -16.19
CA LYS A 302 6.46 -3.14 -15.21
C LYS A 302 7.03 -2.69 -13.86
N MET A 303 8.21 -2.08 -13.87
CA MET A 303 8.85 -1.58 -12.66
C MET A 303 7.97 -0.55 -11.92
N VAL A 304 7.38 0.45 -12.62
CA VAL A 304 6.47 1.43 -12.01
C VAL A 304 5.25 0.73 -11.41
N THR A 305 4.70 -0.25 -12.12
CA THR A 305 3.56 -1.06 -11.65
C THR A 305 3.92 -1.83 -10.37
N ASP A 306 5.10 -2.47 -10.33
CA ASP A 306 5.59 -3.22 -9.17
C ASP A 306 5.85 -2.28 -7.98
N ILE A 307 6.37 -1.08 -8.21
CA ILE A 307 6.53 -0.06 -7.16
C ILE A 307 5.17 0.35 -6.60
N LEU A 308 4.20 0.68 -7.47
CA LEU A 308 2.85 1.05 -7.02
C LEU A 308 2.24 -0.09 -6.20
N ARG A 309 2.35 -1.34 -6.66
CA ARG A 309 1.90 -2.51 -5.90
C ARG A 309 2.60 -2.61 -4.54
N SER A 310 3.91 -2.40 -4.47
CA SER A 310 4.66 -2.44 -3.20
C SER A 310 4.24 -1.34 -2.22
N LEU A 311 3.89 -0.15 -2.71
CA LEU A 311 3.39 0.95 -1.88
C LEU A 311 2.04 0.62 -1.27
N THR A 312 1.17 -0.08 -1.99
CA THR A 312 -0.13 -0.54 -1.47
C THR A 312 0.01 -1.53 -0.32
N LEU A 313 1.16 -2.20 -0.21
CA LEU A 313 1.40 -3.23 0.80
C LEU A 313 2.17 -2.75 2.02
N SER A 314 3.03 -1.72 1.89
CA SER A 314 3.94 -1.33 2.96
C SER A 314 3.53 -0.08 3.72
N GLU A 315 3.25 1.00 3.02
CA GLU A 315 2.97 2.32 3.64
C GLU A 315 1.53 2.75 3.49
N ILE A 316 0.86 2.20 2.51
CA ILE A 316 -0.56 2.41 2.17
C ILE A 316 -0.93 3.91 2.20
N PRO A 317 -0.25 4.75 1.40
CA PRO A 317 -0.73 6.10 1.16
C PRO A 317 -2.05 6.05 0.37
N THR A 318 -2.83 7.10 0.37
CA THR A 318 -3.89 7.25 -0.61
C THR A 318 -3.26 7.55 -1.97
N ILE A 319 -3.64 6.86 -3.03
CA ILE A 319 -3.02 7.03 -4.36
C ILE A 319 -4.10 7.36 -5.37
N ILE A 320 -3.89 8.40 -6.17
CA ILE A 320 -4.69 8.69 -7.36
C ILE A 320 -3.77 8.67 -8.57
N VAL A 321 -4.04 7.77 -9.51
CA VAL A 321 -3.29 7.65 -10.76
C VAL A 321 -4.20 8.05 -11.92
N VAL A 322 -3.74 8.98 -12.71
CA VAL A 322 -4.32 9.26 -14.03
C VAL A 322 -3.58 8.41 -15.04
N THR A 323 -4.29 7.62 -15.82
CA THR A 323 -3.66 6.79 -16.85
C THR A 323 -4.63 6.39 -17.95
N HIS A 324 -4.08 6.11 -19.11
CA HIS A 324 -4.73 5.39 -20.21
C HIS A 324 -4.11 4.00 -20.42
N ASP A 325 -3.16 3.61 -19.58
CA ASP A 325 -2.48 2.31 -19.67
C ASP A 325 -3.40 1.19 -19.19
N LYS A 326 -3.66 0.24 -20.11
CA LYS A 326 -4.56 -0.89 -19.86
C LYS A 326 -4.01 -1.85 -18.81
N GLU A 327 -2.69 -2.01 -18.68
CA GLU A 327 -2.08 -2.89 -17.68
C GLU A 327 -2.28 -2.33 -16.28
N LEU A 328 -2.03 -1.04 -16.06
CA LEU A 328 -2.34 -0.40 -14.78
C LEU A 328 -3.82 -0.52 -14.46
N ALA A 329 -4.71 -0.39 -15.46
CA ALA A 329 -6.15 -0.50 -15.27
C ALA A 329 -6.63 -1.90 -14.83
N THR A 330 -5.77 -2.93 -14.86
CA THR A 330 -6.08 -4.28 -14.38
C THR A 330 -5.72 -4.52 -12.91
N LEU A 331 -5.06 -3.59 -12.25
CA LEU A 331 -4.69 -3.74 -10.83
C LEU A 331 -5.94 -3.95 -9.98
N ARG A 332 -5.96 -5.04 -9.22
CA ARG A 332 -7.07 -5.36 -8.31
C ARG A 332 -7.08 -4.39 -7.12
N GLY A 333 -8.27 -4.13 -6.59
CA GLY A 333 -8.44 -3.26 -5.42
C GLY A 333 -8.36 -1.76 -5.71
N TRP A 334 -8.27 -1.36 -6.97
CA TRP A 334 -8.32 0.03 -7.39
C TRP A 334 -9.73 0.43 -7.81
N GLU A 335 -10.23 1.51 -7.24
CA GLU A 335 -11.46 2.16 -7.70
C GLU A 335 -11.22 2.82 -9.06
N LYS A 336 -12.26 2.97 -9.87
CA LYS A 336 -12.15 3.57 -11.21
C LYS A 336 -13.11 4.73 -11.35
N LEU A 337 -12.59 5.85 -11.81
CA LEU A 337 -13.35 7.04 -12.18
C LEU A 337 -13.09 7.34 -13.66
N VAL A 338 -14.14 7.41 -14.48
CA VAL A 338 -14.01 7.73 -15.90
C VAL A 338 -14.42 9.18 -16.13
N LEU A 339 -13.53 10.01 -16.66
CA LEU A 339 -13.77 11.38 -17.03
C LEU A 339 -14.06 11.52 -18.54
N GLY A 340 -15.01 12.36 -18.90
CA GLY A 340 -15.32 12.67 -20.31
C GLY A 340 -16.10 11.60 -21.06
N GLY A 341 -16.59 10.56 -20.39
CA GLY A 341 -17.49 9.57 -20.97
C GLY A 341 -18.90 10.14 -21.09
N ILE A 342 -19.38 10.29 -22.31
CA ILE A 342 -20.82 10.32 -22.58
C ILE A 342 -21.30 8.87 -22.39
N TYR A 343 -21.64 8.53 -21.17
CA TYR A 343 -22.46 7.34 -20.94
C TYR A 343 -23.85 7.88 -20.59
N ASP A 344 -24.74 7.75 -21.57
CA ASP A 344 -26.18 7.82 -21.40
C ASP A 344 -26.67 6.77 -20.41
#